data_aac7d852a5d59b83c10ac2e866bb0a5e
#
_entry.id   aac7d852a5d59b83c10ac2e866bb0a5e
#
_cell.length_a   1.000
_cell.length_b   1.000
_cell.length_c   1.000
_cell.angle_alpha   90.00
_cell.angle_beta   90.00
_cell.angle_gamma   90.00
#
_symmetry.space_group_name_H-M   'P 1'
#
loop_
_entity.id
_entity.type
_entity.pdbx_description
1 polymer ?
#
loop_
_entity_poly.entity_id
_entity_poly.type
_entity_poly.pdbx_seq_one_letter_code
_entity_poly.pdbx_strand_id
1 'polypeptide(L)'
;RTKPGNLFSKLDIKRTYFDLAGMQFFDPQQVGQDVVPNPQDNTVDIHWTLVEKGSSQVQLQAGYGGNSFIGTLGLTFNNFSLRNFLKLKDFKPVPQGDGQTLSIQAQAGQYFKNYSLSFTEPWLFGTRPTALSVGLNHSSVHYTDMYGASQKLNIFSASAGLNKLLNWPDNYFSLYTGISFQSYNFSNYPFQFGSTTVNDGNVNNFSFNVGLSRNSAGYDPIFPTTGSNVEASIKFTPPYSLFQKKDYSNMSAQEKYKWMEFFKIKLKADSYTEILGKLVLRSSAEMGFLQGYKKELGAPPFERFYVGGTGLFGGRFDG
;
A
#
# COMPACT_ATOMS: atom_id res chain seq x y z
N ARG A 1 12.69 19.27 2.10
CA ARG A 1 13.84 18.94 1.22
C ARG A 1 14.95 19.97 1.30
N THR A 2 14.64 21.17 1.78
CA THR A 2 15.65 22.17 2.15
C THR A 2 16.48 21.68 3.33
N LYS A 3 17.80 21.77 3.25
CA LYS A 3 18.73 21.41 4.34
C LYS A 3 19.67 22.57 4.60
N PRO A 4 20.01 22.83 5.87
CA PRO A 4 21.04 23.81 6.20
C PRO A 4 22.36 23.50 5.49
N GLY A 5 23.02 24.52 4.96
CA GLY A 5 24.28 24.40 4.22
C GLY A 5 24.17 24.02 2.74
N ASN A 6 22.96 23.79 2.22
CA ASN A 6 22.76 23.56 0.78
C ASN A 6 22.56 24.88 0.03
N LEU A 7 22.75 24.83 -1.29
CA LEU A 7 22.43 25.96 -2.17
C LEU A 7 20.92 26.26 -2.13
N PHE A 8 20.58 27.55 -2.16
CA PHE A 8 19.20 28.01 -2.22
C PHE A 8 18.52 27.56 -3.50
N SER A 9 17.35 26.93 -3.37
CA SER A 9 16.55 26.44 -4.49
C SER A 9 15.07 26.75 -4.25
N LYS A 10 14.48 27.58 -5.11
CA LYS A 10 13.02 27.85 -5.09
C LYS A 10 12.20 26.56 -5.28
N LEU A 11 12.74 25.62 -6.06
CA LEU A 11 12.09 24.34 -6.30
C LEU A 11 12.02 23.49 -5.04
N ASP A 12 13.11 23.43 -4.27
CA ASP A 12 13.14 22.66 -3.02
C ASP A 12 12.29 23.30 -1.92
N ILE A 13 12.19 24.63 -1.88
CA ILE A 13 11.25 25.34 -1.00
C ILE A 13 9.81 24.92 -1.34
N LYS A 14 9.44 25.01 -2.63
CA LYS A 14 8.10 24.64 -3.08
C LYS A 14 7.77 23.16 -2.77
N ARG A 15 8.73 22.27 -2.96
CA ARG A 15 8.58 20.85 -2.61
C ARG A 15 8.45 20.66 -1.10
N THR A 16 9.26 21.34 -0.30
CA THR A 16 9.17 21.30 1.16
C THR A 16 7.79 21.78 1.63
N TYR A 17 7.26 22.86 1.02
CA TYR A 17 5.91 23.34 1.31
C TYR A 17 4.86 22.23 1.06
N PHE A 18 4.90 21.57 -0.10
CA PHE A 18 3.94 20.48 -0.39
C PHE A 18 4.16 19.26 0.50
N ASP A 19 5.40 18.91 0.83
CA ASP A 19 5.69 17.82 1.76
C ASP A 19 5.09 18.14 3.15
N LEU A 20 5.25 19.38 3.65
CA LEU A 20 4.69 19.83 4.94
C LEU A 20 3.15 19.91 4.91
N ALA A 21 2.58 20.47 3.85
CA ALA A 21 1.13 20.54 3.67
C ALA A 21 0.48 19.16 3.52
N GLY A 22 1.21 18.19 2.96
CA GLY A 22 0.81 16.80 2.84
C GLY A 22 0.91 16.01 4.15
N MET A 23 1.64 16.51 5.15
CA MET A 23 1.67 15.93 6.48
C MET A 23 0.34 16.21 7.18
N GLN A 24 -0.44 15.17 7.46
CA GLN A 24 -1.84 15.30 7.90
C GLN A 24 -1.99 15.88 9.32
N PHE A 25 -0.93 16.15 10.04
CA PHE A 25 -0.93 16.75 11.37
C PHE A 25 -0.65 18.27 11.38
N PHE A 26 -0.36 18.87 10.21
CA PHE A 26 -0.32 20.34 10.05
C PHE A 26 -1.53 20.83 9.26
N ASP A 27 -1.95 22.07 9.55
CA ASP A 27 -2.99 22.74 8.76
C ASP A 27 -2.38 23.22 7.43
N PRO A 28 -2.75 22.65 6.27
CA PRO A 28 -2.18 23.02 4.99
C PRO A 28 -2.47 24.47 4.58
N GLN A 29 -3.49 25.12 5.16
CA GLN A 29 -3.83 26.52 4.90
C GLN A 29 -2.97 27.48 5.72
N GLN A 30 -2.33 26.99 6.78
CA GLN A 30 -1.51 27.78 7.70
C GLN A 30 -0.02 27.41 7.65
N VAL A 31 0.41 26.72 6.60
CA VAL A 31 1.84 26.51 6.32
C VAL A 31 2.40 27.79 5.73
N GLY A 32 3.17 28.53 6.52
CA GLY A 32 3.87 29.74 6.11
C GLY A 32 5.34 29.50 5.82
N GLN A 33 5.90 30.30 4.91
CA GLN A 33 7.33 30.34 4.67
C GLN A 33 7.78 31.79 4.59
N ASP A 34 8.87 32.12 5.24
CA ASP A 34 9.54 33.40 5.14
C ASP A 34 11.00 33.19 4.75
N VAL A 35 11.45 33.92 3.73
CA VAL A 35 12.76 33.77 3.12
C VAL A 35 13.52 35.09 3.35
N VAL A 36 14.44 35.07 4.30
CA VAL A 36 15.21 36.26 4.71
C VAL A 36 16.63 36.16 4.17
N PRO A 37 16.99 37.01 3.17
CA PRO A 37 18.36 37.08 2.69
C PRO A 37 19.28 37.72 3.74
N ASN A 38 20.46 37.16 3.95
CA ASN A 38 21.54 37.74 4.73
C ASN A 38 22.69 38.16 3.79
N PRO A 39 22.76 39.45 3.41
CA PRO A 39 23.78 39.93 2.47
C PRO A 39 25.21 39.89 3.03
N GLN A 40 25.39 39.85 4.36
CA GLN A 40 26.71 39.87 4.98
C GLN A 40 27.44 38.52 4.78
N ASP A 41 26.69 37.42 4.84
CA ASP A 41 27.25 36.07 4.74
C ASP A 41 26.92 35.38 3.40
N ASN A 42 26.23 36.07 2.48
CA ASN A 42 25.69 35.52 1.24
C ASN A 42 24.82 34.24 1.47
N THR A 43 24.11 34.22 2.58
CA THR A 43 23.22 33.13 2.95
C THR A 43 21.75 33.55 2.91
N VAL A 44 20.86 32.59 3.00
CA VAL A 44 19.41 32.81 3.06
C VAL A 44 18.86 31.98 4.20
N ASP A 45 18.19 32.66 5.15
CA ASP A 45 17.46 31.98 6.23
C ASP A 45 16.01 31.68 5.79
N ILE A 46 15.56 30.46 6.00
CA ILE A 46 14.22 30.06 5.66
C ILE A 46 13.48 29.70 6.95
N HIS A 47 12.49 30.52 7.29
CA HIS A 47 11.62 30.29 8.44
C HIS A 47 10.33 29.64 8.00
N TRP A 48 10.02 28.47 8.60
CA TRP A 48 8.77 27.75 8.39
C TRP A 48 7.84 27.96 9.58
N THR A 49 6.64 28.49 9.31
CA THR A 49 5.57 28.61 10.29
C THR A 49 4.59 27.46 10.08
N LEU A 50 4.39 26.65 11.11
CA LEU A 50 3.53 25.47 11.06
C LEU A 50 2.52 25.52 12.19
N VAL A 51 1.25 25.28 11.88
CA VAL A 51 0.18 25.19 12.88
C VAL A 51 -0.30 23.74 12.94
N GLU A 52 -0.20 23.14 14.11
CA GLU A 52 -0.70 21.78 14.32
C GLU A 52 -2.23 21.77 14.34
N LYS A 53 -2.83 20.76 13.74
CA LYS A 53 -4.27 20.50 13.78
C LYS A 53 -4.58 19.15 14.38
N GLY A 54 -5.80 18.96 14.86
CA GLY A 54 -6.31 17.65 15.26
C GLY A 54 -6.23 16.69 14.06
N SER A 55 -5.38 15.69 14.18
CA SER A 55 -5.04 14.78 13.08
C SER A 55 -5.79 13.44 13.14
N SER A 56 -6.51 13.20 14.24
CA SER A 56 -7.33 11.99 14.39
C SER A 56 -8.59 12.09 13.54
N GLN A 57 -8.87 11.03 12.80
CA GLN A 57 -10.04 10.96 11.92
C GLN A 57 -10.91 9.77 12.30
N VAL A 58 -12.20 10.00 12.37
CA VAL A 58 -13.21 8.95 12.48
C VAL A 58 -14.00 8.91 11.18
N GLN A 59 -14.00 7.76 10.53
CA GLN A 59 -14.72 7.50 9.30
C GLN A 59 -15.87 6.55 9.60
N LEU A 60 -17.08 7.00 9.32
CA LEU A 60 -18.27 6.16 9.37
C LEU A 60 -18.93 6.21 8.00
N GLN A 61 -19.09 5.07 7.39
CA GLN A 61 -19.75 4.93 6.09
C GLN A 61 -20.76 3.80 6.14
N ALA A 62 -21.90 4.02 5.51
CA ALA A 62 -22.90 2.99 5.30
C ALA A 62 -23.39 3.08 3.85
N GLY A 63 -23.56 1.96 3.22
CA GLY A 63 -24.03 1.86 1.84
C GLY A 63 -24.90 0.65 1.63
N TYR A 64 -25.76 0.72 0.62
CA TYR A 64 -26.57 -0.39 0.15
C TYR A 64 -26.24 -0.67 -1.32
N GLY A 65 -25.82 -1.90 -1.63
CA GLY A 65 -25.48 -2.31 -2.98
C GLY A 65 -25.41 -3.82 -3.08
N GLY A 66 -25.68 -4.38 -4.28
CA GLY A 66 -25.66 -5.85 -4.47
C GLY A 66 -26.61 -6.61 -3.56
N ASN A 67 -27.78 -6.04 -3.22
CA ASN A 67 -28.75 -6.61 -2.29
C ASN A 67 -28.25 -6.76 -0.84
N SER A 68 -27.25 -5.99 -0.44
CA SER A 68 -26.61 -6.07 0.87
C SER A 68 -26.30 -4.69 1.44
N PHE A 69 -26.38 -4.56 2.75
CA PHE A 69 -25.84 -3.41 3.48
C PHE A 69 -24.35 -3.65 3.79
N ILE A 70 -23.57 -2.59 3.64
CA ILE A 70 -22.15 -2.57 4.00
C ILE A 70 -21.93 -1.38 4.92
N GLY A 71 -21.37 -1.62 6.10
CA GLY A 71 -20.93 -0.59 7.04
C GLY A 71 -19.42 -0.59 7.18
N THR A 72 -18.83 0.58 7.27
CA THR A 72 -17.38 0.75 7.51
C THR A 72 -17.18 1.72 8.67
N LEU A 73 -16.39 1.32 9.64
CA LEU A 73 -15.88 2.15 10.72
C LEU A 73 -14.35 2.21 10.61
N GLY A 74 -13.81 3.41 10.47
CA GLY A 74 -12.38 3.66 10.43
C GLY A 74 -11.97 4.64 11.52
N LEU A 75 -10.84 4.37 12.18
CA LEU A 75 -10.19 5.25 13.14
C LEU A 75 -8.74 5.43 12.68
N THR A 76 -8.33 6.66 12.42
CA THR A 76 -6.96 6.97 12.01
C THR A 76 -6.37 8.06 12.91
N PHE A 77 -5.22 7.78 13.48
CA PHE A 77 -4.47 8.66 14.37
C PHE A 77 -3.14 9.01 13.68
N ASN A 78 -3.01 10.21 13.12
CA ASN A 78 -1.86 10.61 12.29
C ASN A 78 -0.67 11.18 13.09
N ASN A 79 -0.82 11.41 14.36
CA ASN A 79 0.27 11.84 15.25
C ASN A 79 0.42 10.88 16.43
N PHE A 80 0.29 9.59 16.18
CA PHE A 80 0.42 8.56 17.20
C PHE A 80 1.86 8.48 17.73
N SER A 81 2.01 8.07 19.01
CA SER A 81 3.29 7.82 19.64
C SER A 81 3.32 6.42 20.27
N LEU A 82 4.03 5.50 19.63
CA LEU A 82 4.24 4.16 20.16
C LEU A 82 5.10 4.19 21.45
N ARG A 83 6.05 5.14 21.54
CA ARG A 83 6.92 5.33 22.71
C ARG A 83 6.12 5.68 23.97
N ASN A 84 5.06 6.47 23.81
CA ASN A 84 4.22 6.91 24.92
C ASN A 84 3.05 5.96 25.18
N PHE A 85 2.94 4.85 24.44
CA PHE A 85 1.82 3.89 24.56
C PHE A 85 1.71 3.27 25.96
N LEU A 86 2.81 3.12 26.68
CA LEU A 86 2.81 2.60 28.06
C LEU A 86 2.55 3.68 29.13
N LYS A 87 2.44 4.96 28.74
CA LYS A 87 2.22 6.08 29.67
C LYS A 87 0.75 6.49 29.64
N LEU A 88 -0.05 5.94 30.55
CA LEU A 88 -1.50 6.20 30.62
C LEU A 88 -1.88 7.69 30.73
N LYS A 89 -0.98 8.54 31.25
CA LYS A 89 -1.20 9.99 31.36
C LYS A 89 -1.23 10.71 30.02
N ASP A 90 -0.65 10.12 28.97
CA ASP A 90 -0.51 10.72 27.64
C ASP A 90 -1.67 10.34 26.69
N PHE A 91 -2.67 9.59 27.20
CA PHE A 91 -3.86 9.19 26.42
C PHE A 91 -4.88 10.33 26.29
N LYS A 92 -5.00 10.92 25.04
CA LYS A 92 -5.96 11.99 24.69
C LYS A 92 -6.47 11.88 23.25
N PRO A 93 -7.29 10.98 22.82
CA PRO A 93 -7.70 9.65 23.34
C PRO A 93 -6.62 8.58 23.20
N VAL A 94 -5.57 8.82 22.41
CA VAL A 94 -4.39 7.96 22.22
C VAL A 94 -3.12 8.79 22.44
N PRO A 95 -1.98 8.17 22.82
CA PRO A 95 -0.73 8.90 22.96
C PRO A 95 -0.28 9.49 21.62
N GLN A 96 0.12 10.75 21.62
CA GLN A 96 0.51 11.53 20.46
C GLN A 96 1.90 12.13 20.61
N GLY A 97 2.50 12.61 19.49
CA GLY A 97 3.72 13.42 19.48
C GLY A 97 4.88 12.89 18.66
N ASP A 98 4.82 11.64 18.13
CA ASP A 98 5.91 11.07 17.31
C ASP A 98 5.62 11.11 15.80
N GLY A 99 4.48 11.66 15.36
CA GLY A 99 4.11 11.76 13.94
C GLY A 99 3.84 10.41 13.26
N GLN A 100 3.68 9.34 14.05
CA GLN A 100 3.34 8.02 13.55
C GLN A 100 1.87 7.95 13.15
N THR A 101 1.51 7.07 12.24
CA THR A 101 0.12 6.84 11.86
C THR A 101 -0.33 5.45 12.33
N LEU A 102 -1.40 5.42 13.12
CA LEU A 102 -2.10 4.20 13.48
C LEU A 102 -3.50 4.23 12.88
N SER A 103 -3.86 3.22 12.08
CA SER A 103 -5.19 3.11 11.50
C SER A 103 -5.81 1.76 11.83
N ILE A 104 -7.06 1.81 12.28
CA ILE A 104 -7.88 0.64 12.59
C ILE A 104 -9.15 0.77 11.75
N GLN A 105 -9.47 -0.25 10.98
CA GLN A 105 -10.67 -0.25 10.14
C GLN A 105 -11.43 -1.56 10.31
N ALA A 106 -12.74 -1.46 10.45
CA ALA A 106 -13.65 -2.57 10.42
C ALA A 106 -14.73 -2.31 9.37
N GLN A 107 -14.90 -3.25 8.47
CA GLN A 107 -15.94 -3.23 7.46
C GLN A 107 -16.77 -4.52 7.57
N ALA A 108 -18.07 -4.40 7.59
CA ALA A 108 -18.97 -5.52 7.69
C ALA A 108 -20.15 -5.36 6.75
N GLY A 109 -20.50 -6.44 6.07
CA GLY A 109 -21.69 -6.61 5.26
C GLY A 109 -22.26 -8.01 5.44
N GLN A 110 -23.34 -8.29 4.74
CA GLN A 110 -24.00 -9.60 4.83
C GLN A 110 -23.08 -10.75 4.40
N TYR A 111 -22.27 -10.55 3.36
CA TYR A 111 -21.44 -11.59 2.75
C TYR A 111 -19.94 -11.39 2.99
N PHE A 112 -19.57 -10.28 3.62
CA PHE A 112 -18.20 -9.85 3.69
C PHE A 112 -17.90 -9.17 5.02
N LYS A 113 -16.76 -9.50 5.63
CA LYS A 113 -16.20 -8.83 6.80
C LYS A 113 -14.71 -8.60 6.57
N ASN A 114 -14.24 -7.41 6.89
CA ASN A 114 -12.82 -7.07 6.80
C ASN A 114 -12.39 -6.27 8.02
N TYR A 115 -11.30 -6.68 8.64
CA TYR A 115 -10.67 -5.99 9.77
C TYR A 115 -9.23 -5.71 9.42
N SER A 116 -8.81 -4.47 9.52
CA SER A 116 -7.43 -4.08 9.26
C SER A 116 -6.86 -3.22 10.37
N LEU A 117 -5.60 -3.45 10.67
CA LEU A 117 -4.77 -2.66 11.55
C LEU A 117 -3.50 -2.31 10.79
N SER A 118 -3.18 -1.03 10.71
CA SER A 118 -1.93 -0.59 10.09
C SER A 118 -1.22 0.44 10.96
N PHE A 119 0.09 0.34 10.99
CA PHE A 119 0.99 1.25 11.68
C PHE A 119 2.07 1.71 10.71
N THR A 120 2.35 3.01 10.71
CA THR A 120 3.40 3.60 9.87
C THR A 120 4.26 4.55 10.70
N GLU A 121 5.56 4.29 10.71
CA GLU A 121 6.61 5.18 11.23
C GLU A 121 7.27 5.88 10.04
N PRO A 122 7.02 7.16 9.77
CA PRO A 122 7.53 7.84 8.57
C PRO A 122 9.03 8.13 8.59
N TRP A 123 9.66 8.17 9.78
CA TRP A 123 11.05 8.57 9.98
C TRP A 123 11.84 7.56 10.83
N LEU A 124 11.82 6.29 10.45
CA LEU A 124 12.39 5.18 11.22
C LEU A 124 13.83 5.45 11.72
N PHE A 125 14.65 6.13 10.93
CA PHE A 125 16.04 6.47 11.29
C PHE A 125 16.27 7.95 11.61
N GLY A 126 15.21 8.74 11.76
CA GLY A 126 15.24 10.14 12.18
C GLY A 126 15.84 11.14 11.19
N THR A 127 16.78 10.75 10.36
CA THR A 127 17.56 11.67 9.51
C THR A 127 17.24 11.56 8.01
N ARG A 128 16.63 10.46 7.57
CA ARG A 128 16.27 10.22 6.17
C ARG A 128 14.83 9.76 6.09
N PRO A 129 14.07 10.19 5.08
CA PRO A 129 12.70 9.76 4.88
C PRO A 129 12.67 8.26 4.52
N THR A 130 12.66 7.43 5.54
CA THR A 130 12.51 5.98 5.44
C THR A 130 11.31 5.61 6.30
N ALA A 131 10.21 5.28 5.65
CA ALA A 131 8.99 4.88 6.33
C ALA A 131 8.97 3.37 6.56
N LEU A 132 8.66 2.96 7.78
CA LEU A 132 8.31 1.57 8.12
C LEU A 132 6.80 1.46 8.17
N SER A 133 6.23 0.51 7.45
CA SER A 133 4.81 0.19 7.52
C SER A 133 4.63 -1.26 7.97
N VAL A 134 3.74 -1.48 8.92
CA VAL A 134 3.34 -2.82 9.40
C VAL A 134 1.82 -2.90 9.29
N GLY A 135 1.32 -3.99 8.73
CA GLY A 135 -0.10 -4.19 8.53
C GLY A 135 -0.55 -5.59 8.90
N LEU A 136 -1.73 -5.67 9.50
CA LEU A 136 -2.48 -6.91 9.72
C LEU A 136 -3.86 -6.75 9.10
N ASN A 137 -4.33 -7.77 8.40
CA ASN A 137 -5.66 -7.78 7.80
C ASN A 137 -6.30 -9.17 7.98
N HIS A 138 -7.57 -9.17 8.30
CA HIS A 138 -8.40 -10.37 8.29
C HIS A 138 -9.66 -10.09 7.48
N SER A 139 -9.84 -10.85 6.40
CA SER A 139 -11.00 -10.77 5.53
C SER A 139 -11.75 -12.11 5.52
N SER A 140 -13.07 -12.05 5.60
CA SER A 140 -13.96 -13.21 5.54
C SER A 140 -15.05 -12.96 4.53
N VAL A 141 -15.17 -13.85 3.56
CA VAL A 141 -16.25 -13.86 2.56
C VAL A 141 -17.09 -15.12 2.80
N HIS A 142 -18.40 -14.94 2.84
CA HIS A 142 -19.33 -16.00 3.07
C HIS A 142 -20.57 -15.80 2.20
N TYR A 143 -20.90 -16.74 1.37
CA TYR A 143 -22.16 -16.75 0.64
C TYR A 143 -22.68 -18.18 0.45
N THR A 144 -23.96 -18.27 0.16
CA THR A 144 -24.63 -19.52 -0.12
C THR A 144 -24.87 -19.58 -1.63
N ASP A 145 -24.49 -20.67 -2.25
CA ASP A 145 -24.72 -20.89 -3.67
C ASP A 145 -26.22 -21.19 -3.95
N MET A 146 -26.56 -21.32 -5.23
CA MET A 146 -27.93 -21.59 -5.67
C MET A 146 -28.48 -22.95 -5.18
N TYR A 147 -27.61 -23.84 -4.71
CA TYR A 147 -27.97 -25.15 -4.18
C TYR A 147 -28.04 -25.21 -2.65
N GLY A 148 -27.87 -24.05 -1.99
CA GLY A 148 -27.89 -23.96 -0.53
C GLY A 148 -26.56 -24.32 0.15
N ALA A 149 -25.49 -24.58 -0.61
CA ALA A 149 -24.18 -24.87 -0.03
C ALA A 149 -23.46 -23.60 0.42
N SER A 150 -22.99 -23.61 1.66
CA SER A 150 -22.25 -22.49 2.26
C SER A 150 -20.81 -22.47 1.76
N GLN A 151 -20.41 -21.42 1.09
CA GLN A 151 -19.06 -21.16 0.63
C GLN A 151 -18.37 -20.17 1.56
N LYS A 152 -17.16 -20.49 2.01
CA LYS A 152 -16.40 -19.67 2.96
C LYS A 152 -14.98 -19.49 2.47
N LEU A 153 -14.51 -18.23 2.53
CA LEU A 153 -13.12 -17.87 2.30
C LEU A 153 -12.66 -16.91 3.40
N ASN A 154 -11.69 -17.37 4.19
CA ASN A 154 -11.05 -16.54 5.20
C ASN A 154 -9.61 -16.27 4.76
N ILE A 155 -9.20 -15.00 4.79
CA ILE A 155 -7.87 -14.57 4.42
C ILE A 155 -7.28 -13.82 5.62
N PHE A 156 -6.18 -14.30 6.14
CA PHE A 156 -5.36 -13.57 7.10
C PHE A 156 -4.10 -13.08 6.40
N SER A 157 -3.77 -11.80 6.58
CA SER A 157 -2.57 -11.20 5.99
C SER A 157 -1.80 -10.43 7.04
N ALA A 158 -0.48 -10.59 7.03
CA ALA A 158 0.47 -9.81 7.81
C ALA A 158 1.57 -9.30 6.87
N SER A 159 1.93 -8.04 6.99
CA SER A 159 2.96 -7.43 6.15
C SER A 159 3.84 -6.47 6.94
N ALA A 160 5.09 -6.37 6.53
CA ALA A 160 6.02 -5.35 6.99
C ALA A 160 6.86 -4.87 5.82
N GLY A 161 7.05 -3.56 5.70
CA GLY A 161 7.78 -2.99 4.58
C GLY A 161 8.45 -1.67 4.92
N LEU A 162 9.53 -1.39 4.21
CA LEU A 162 10.30 -0.17 4.27
C LEU A 162 10.16 0.56 2.93
N ASN A 163 9.81 1.83 3.00
CA ASN A 163 9.81 2.72 1.84
C ASN A 163 10.84 3.82 2.03
N LYS A 164 11.84 3.88 1.15
CA LYS A 164 12.95 4.81 1.22
C LYS A 164 12.99 5.71 0.00
N LEU A 165 13.00 7.04 0.21
CA LEU A 165 13.28 7.99 -0.85
C LEU A 165 14.77 7.93 -1.22
N LEU A 166 15.05 7.81 -2.51
CA LEU A 166 16.40 7.79 -3.06
C LEU A 166 16.80 9.19 -3.54
N ASN A 167 18.10 9.48 -3.45
CA ASN A 167 18.67 10.74 -3.94
C ASN A 167 19.33 10.57 -5.31
N TRP A 168 19.44 9.36 -5.81
CA TRP A 168 20.06 9.02 -7.09
C TRP A 168 19.16 8.05 -7.85
N PRO A 169 19.01 8.19 -9.16
CA PRO A 169 19.60 9.19 -10.07
C PRO A 169 18.98 10.58 -9.94
N ASP A 170 17.78 10.71 -9.41
CA ASP A 170 17.13 11.96 -9.05
C ASP A 170 16.29 11.80 -7.77
N ASN A 171 15.75 12.92 -7.24
CA ASN A 171 14.99 12.94 -5.99
C ASN A 171 13.53 12.45 -6.13
N TYR A 172 13.15 11.87 -7.27
CA TYR A 172 11.80 11.38 -7.52
C TYR A 172 11.67 9.87 -7.29
N PHE A 173 12.79 9.16 -7.11
CA PHE A 173 12.79 7.73 -6.91
C PHE A 173 12.48 7.35 -5.46
N SER A 174 11.68 6.29 -5.30
CA SER A 174 11.49 5.61 -4.03
C SER A 174 11.67 4.10 -4.21
N LEU A 175 12.27 3.46 -3.21
CA LEU A 175 12.49 2.04 -3.14
C LEU A 175 11.64 1.47 -2.01
N TYR A 176 10.76 0.56 -2.35
CA TYR A 176 10.00 -0.26 -1.40
C TYR A 176 10.64 -1.64 -1.28
N THR A 177 10.80 -2.11 -0.05
CA THR A 177 11.19 -3.49 0.24
C THR A 177 10.32 -4.01 1.38
N GLY A 178 9.78 -5.20 1.24
CA GLY A 178 8.88 -5.72 2.27
C GLY A 178 8.74 -7.23 2.22
N ILE A 179 8.12 -7.74 3.27
CA ILE A 179 7.71 -9.13 3.42
C ILE A 179 6.21 -9.16 3.65
N SER A 180 5.56 -10.19 3.14
CA SER A 180 4.14 -10.42 3.41
C SER A 180 3.87 -11.90 3.60
N PHE A 181 2.96 -12.17 4.51
CA PHE A 181 2.41 -13.49 4.77
C PHE A 181 0.90 -13.43 4.58
N GLN A 182 0.36 -14.37 3.82
CA GLN A 182 -1.08 -14.51 3.61
C GLN A 182 -1.45 -15.98 3.80
N SER A 183 -2.51 -16.21 4.55
CA SER A 183 -3.09 -17.56 4.74
C SER A 183 -4.53 -17.52 4.26
N TYR A 184 -4.81 -18.36 3.28
CA TYR A 184 -6.13 -18.55 2.67
C TYR A 184 -6.73 -19.84 3.21
N ASN A 185 -7.81 -19.74 3.95
CA ASN A 185 -8.58 -20.89 4.43
C ASN A 185 -9.94 -20.86 3.75
N PHE A 186 -10.24 -21.87 2.95
CA PHE A 186 -11.47 -21.94 2.18
C PHE A 186 -12.17 -23.28 2.35
N SER A 187 -13.48 -23.23 2.37
CA SER A 187 -14.33 -24.39 2.47
C SER A 187 -15.49 -24.27 1.51
N ASN A 188 -15.69 -25.34 0.74
CA ASN A 188 -16.68 -25.43 -0.33
C ASN A 188 -16.56 -24.29 -1.37
N TYR A 189 -15.35 -23.75 -1.52
CA TYR A 189 -15.03 -22.61 -2.39
C TYR A 189 -14.06 -23.08 -3.49
N PRO A 190 -14.50 -23.22 -4.75
CA PRO A 190 -13.67 -23.81 -5.80
C PRO A 190 -12.55 -22.87 -6.26
N PHE A 191 -11.31 -23.27 -6.01
CA PHE A 191 -10.14 -22.61 -6.59
C PHE A 191 -9.47 -23.50 -7.62
N GLN A 192 -9.08 -22.91 -8.75
CA GLN A 192 -8.42 -23.63 -9.82
C GLN A 192 -6.90 -23.40 -9.78
N PHE A 193 -6.16 -24.46 -9.41
CA PHE A 193 -4.71 -24.51 -9.43
C PHE A 193 -4.25 -25.30 -10.66
N GLY A 194 -3.78 -24.59 -11.70
CA GLY A 194 -3.47 -25.23 -12.98
C GLY A 194 -4.72 -25.91 -13.56
N SER A 195 -4.66 -27.22 -13.75
CA SER A 195 -5.77 -28.05 -14.21
C SER A 195 -6.61 -28.67 -13.07
N THR A 196 -6.24 -28.46 -11.80
CA THR A 196 -6.88 -29.08 -10.63
C THR A 196 -7.76 -28.09 -9.91
N THR A 197 -9.02 -28.45 -9.62
CA THR A 197 -9.92 -27.66 -8.76
C THR A 197 -9.84 -28.20 -7.34
N VAL A 198 -9.63 -27.32 -6.37
CA VAL A 198 -9.60 -27.62 -4.93
C VAL A 198 -10.71 -26.83 -4.26
N ASN A 199 -11.62 -27.51 -3.59
CA ASN A 199 -12.80 -26.89 -2.96
C ASN A 199 -12.57 -26.54 -1.50
N ASP A 200 -11.71 -27.27 -0.82
CA ASP A 200 -11.42 -27.11 0.60
C ASP A 200 -9.91 -27.12 0.82
N GLY A 201 -9.44 -26.26 1.69
CA GLY A 201 -8.02 -26.26 2.02
C GLY A 201 -7.52 -25.04 2.73
N ASN A 202 -6.22 -25.10 3.03
CA ASN A 202 -5.43 -23.99 3.53
C ASN A 202 -4.22 -23.80 2.63
N VAL A 203 -4.06 -22.58 2.10
CA VAL A 203 -2.96 -22.19 1.22
C VAL A 203 -2.22 -21.02 1.87
N ASN A 204 -0.91 -21.13 1.98
CA ASN A 204 -0.07 -20.11 2.57
C ASN A 204 0.84 -19.48 1.51
N ASN A 205 0.99 -18.18 1.61
CA ASN A 205 1.84 -17.37 0.75
C ASN A 205 2.76 -16.52 1.62
N PHE A 206 4.04 -16.85 1.65
CA PHE A 206 5.06 -15.98 2.22
C PHE A 206 5.88 -15.41 1.08
N SER A 207 5.90 -14.09 0.95
CA SER A 207 6.53 -13.44 -0.20
C SER A 207 7.39 -12.26 0.20
N PHE A 208 8.42 -12.02 -0.61
CA PHE A 208 9.24 -10.83 -0.62
C PHE A 208 8.74 -9.90 -1.71
N ASN A 209 8.69 -8.61 -1.41
CA ASN A 209 8.23 -7.58 -2.33
C ASN A 209 9.34 -6.54 -2.47
N VAL A 210 9.69 -6.20 -3.70
CA VAL A 210 10.64 -5.12 -4.01
C VAL A 210 9.99 -4.27 -5.09
N GLY A 211 9.89 -2.97 -4.84
CA GLY A 211 9.30 -2.01 -5.77
C GLY A 211 10.19 -0.79 -5.93
N LEU A 212 10.38 -0.36 -7.16
CA LEU A 212 11.04 0.90 -7.50
C LEU A 212 10.01 1.77 -8.20
N SER A 213 9.77 2.94 -7.66
CA SER A 213 8.88 3.91 -8.29
C SER A 213 9.59 5.24 -8.52
N ARG A 214 9.24 5.90 -9.62
CA ARG A 214 9.66 7.27 -9.93
C ARG A 214 8.42 8.10 -10.21
N ASN A 215 8.17 9.08 -9.36
CA ASN A 215 7.03 9.98 -9.51
C ASN A 215 7.51 11.41 -9.75
N SER A 216 7.49 11.84 -11.00
CA SER A 216 7.74 13.21 -11.42
C SER A 216 6.49 13.92 -11.94
N ALA A 217 5.31 13.27 -11.82
CA ALA A 217 4.03 13.88 -12.15
C ALA A 217 3.85 15.16 -11.32
N GLY A 218 3.48 16.24 -12.00
CA GLY A 218 3.55 17.64 -11.58
C GLY A 218 3.24 18.00 -10.13
N TYR A 219 3.20 19.27 -9.83
CA TYR A 219 3.01 19.76 -8.46
C TYR A 219 1.59 19.56 -7.91
N ASP A 220 0.62 19.35 -8.80
CA ASP A 220 -0.76 19.09 -8.41
C ASP A 220 -1.01 17.57 -8.42
N PRO A 221 -1.22 16.93 -7.26
CA PRO A 221 -1.45 15.50 -7.19
C PRO A 221 -2.85 15.11 -7.72
N ILE A 222 -3.79 16.07 -7.82
CA ILE A 222 -5.15 15.83 -8.28
C ILE A 222 -5.24 16.02 -9.80
N PHE A 223 -4.60 17.07 -10.32
CA PHE A 223 -4.62 17.45 -11.73
C PHE A 223 -3.21 17.59 -12.30
N PRO A 224 -2.45 16.50 -12.42
CA PRO A 224 -1.10 16.57 -12.99
C PRO A 224 -1.18 16.95 -14.46
N THR A 225 -0.45 18.02 -14.84
CA THR A 225 -0.41 18.52 -16.21
C THR A 225 0.81 18.03 -16.99
N THR A 226 1.88 17.69 -16.27
CA THR A 226 3.16 17.25 -16.85
C THR A 226 3.83 16.20 -16.00
N GLY A 227 4.80 15.49 -16.57
CA GLY A 227 5.61 14.51 -15.88
C GLY A 227 5.12 13.09 -16.01
N SER A 228 5.66 12.19 -15.20
CA SER A 228 5.37 10.77 -15.30
C SER A 228 5.40 10.09 -13.94
N ASN A 229 4.63 9.02 -13.82
CA ASN A 229 4.72 8.07 -12.71
C ASN A 229 5.05 6.69 -13.29
N VAL A 230 6.20 6.13 -12.92
CA VAL A 230 6.65 4.82 -13.36
C VAL A 230 6.90 3.96 -12.14
N GLU A 231 6.34 2.77 -12.14
CA GLU A 231 6.46 1.79 -11.07
C GLU A 231 6.86 0.44 -11.63
N ALA A 232 7.91 -0.15 -11.06
CA ALA A 232 8.35 -1.51 -11.33
C ALA A 232 8.36 -2.28 -10.03
N SER A 233 7.69 -3.42 -9.95
CA SER A 233 7.67 -4.24 -8.74
C SER A 233 7.86 -5.71 -9.05
N ILE A 234 8.52 -6.39 -8.12
CA ILE A 234 8.75 -7.83 -8.13
C ILE A 234 8.26 -8.38 -6.80
N LYS A 235 7.37 -9.37 -6.88
CA LYS A 235 6.92 -10.18 -5.74
C LYS A 235 7.37 -11.62 -5.98
N PHE A 236 8.05 -12.22 -5.02
CA PHE A 236 8.52 -13.58 -5.16
C PHE A 236 8.44 -14.33 -3.84
N THR A 237 8.22 -15.62 -3.93
CA THR A 237 8.18 -16.53 -2.78
C THR A 237 9.47 -17.36 -2.70
N PRO A 238 9.83 -17.89 -1.54
CA PRO A 238 10.90 -18.88 -1.46
C PRO A 238 10.59 -20.10 -2.31
N PRO A 239 11.58 -20.66 -3.04
CA PRO A 239 11.39 -21.87 -3.84
C PRO A 239 11.46 -23.11 -2.93
N TYR A 240 10.41 -23.38 -2.15
CA TYR A 240 10.37 -24.48 -1.17
C TYR A 240 10.66 -25.84 -1.80
N SER A 241 10.23 -26.04 -3.06
CA SER A 241 10.43 -27.28 -3.80
C SER A 241 11.90 -27.57 -4.11
N LEU A 242 12.72 -26.54 -4.28
CA LEU A 242 14.16 -26.70 -4.52
C LEU A 242 14.88 -27.14 -3.24
N PHE A 243 14.48 -26.62 -2.10
CA PHE A 243 15.10 -26.95 -0.81
C PHE A 243 14.69 -28.32 -0.27
N GLN A 244 13.43 -28.73 -0.50
CA GLN A 244 12.87 -29.95 0.08
C GLN A 244 12.84 -31.15 -0.88
N LYS A 245 13.32 -30.99 -2.14
CA LYS A 245 13.30 -32.03 -3.19
C LYS A 245 11.95 -32.77 -3.30
N LYS A 246 10.85 -32.02 -3.17
CA LYS A 246 9.50 -32.57 -3.19
C LYS A 246 9.15 -33.10 -4.57
N ASP A 247 8.67 -34.34 -4.61
CA ASP A 247 8.00 -34.90 -5.78
C ASP A 247 6.51 -34.61 -5.71
N TYR A 248 6.04 -33.73 -6.57
CA TYR A 248 4.64 -33.33 -6.63
C TYR A 248 3.74 -34.32 -7.36
N SER A 249 4.31 -35.35 -8.02
CA SER A 249 3.55 -36.28 -8.86
C SER A 249 2.57 -37.14 -8.07
N ASN A 250 2.94 -37.48 -6.83
CA ASN A 250 2.18 -38.40 -5.95
C ASN A 250 1.52 -37.69 -4.74
N MET A 251 1.56 -36.36 -4.69
CA MET A 251 0.99 -35.59 -3.57
C MET A 251 -0.50 -35.32 -3.77
N SER A 252 -1.26 -35.28 -2.66
CA SER A 252 -2.64 -34.78 -2.68
C SER A 252 -2.68 -33.30 -3.10
N ALA A 253 -3.79 -32.86 -3.69
CA ALA A 253 -3.92 -31.46 -4.11
C ALA A 253 -3.74 -30.47 -2.95
N GLN A 254 -4.23 -30.79 -1.75
CA GLN A 254 -4.09 -29.97 -0.56
C GLN A 254 -2.63 -29.83 -0.10
N GLU A 255 -1.86 -30.92 -0.15
CA GLU A 255 -0.44 -30.88 0.21
C GLU A 255 0.41 -30.18 -0.84
N LYS A 256 0.08 -30.39 -2.12
CA LYS A 256 0.76 -29.81 -3.28
C LYS A 256 0.71 -28.28 -3.24
N TYR A 257 -0.44 -27.71 -2.89
CA TYR A 257 -0.68 -26.27 -2.91
C TYR A 257 -0.64 -25.59 -1.53
N LYS A 258 -0.18 -26.30 -0.49
CA LYS A 258 -0.09 -25.75 0.88
C LYS A 258 0.77 -24.48 0.97
N TRP A 259 1.82 -24.39 0.15
CA TRP A 259 2.69 -23.21 0.05
C TRP A 259 2.79 -22.78 -1.41
N MET A 260 2.50 -21.51 -1.69
CA MET A 260 2.60 -20.97 -3.03
C MET A 260 4.06 -20.71 -3.41
N GLU A 261 4.41 -21.07 -4.65
CA GLU A 261 5.74 -20.88 -5.23
C GLU A 261 5.61 -20.17 -6.58
N PHE A 262 5.98 -18.89 -6.61
CA PHE A 262 5.86 -18.07 -7.82
C PHE A 262 6.77 -16.85 -7.76
N PHE A 263 6.94 -16.23 -8.91
CA PHE A 263 7.37 -14.85 -9.03
C PHE A 263 6.42 -14.06 -9.93
N LYS A 264 6.23 -12.80 -9.59
CA LYS A 264 5.32 -11.87 -10.25
C LYS A 264 6.07 -10.57 -10.50
N ILE A 265 6.04 -10.10 -11.74
CA ILE A 265 6.61 -8.81 -12.13
C ILE A 265 5.47 -7.93 -12.60
N LYS A 266 5.44 -6.70 -12.14
CA LYS A 266 4.47 -5.69 -12.55
C LYS A 266 5.21 -4.42 -12.94
N LEU A 267 4.86 -3.88 -14.11
CA LEU A 267 5.34 -2.59 -14.60
C LEU A 267 4.13 -1.73 -14.88
N LYS A 268 4.15 -0.50 -14.41
CA LYS A 268 3.11 0.49 -14.64
C LYS A 268 3.76 1.81 -14.99
N ALA A 269 3.25 2.48 -16.01
CA ALA A 269 3.72 3.79 -16.43
C ALA A 269 2.53 4.67 -16.78
N ASP A 270 2.46 5.85 -16.16
CA ASP A 270 1.56 6.94 -16.51
C ASP A 270 2.38 8.13 -16.96
N SER A 271 2.04 8.77 -18.05
CA SER A 271 2.67 9.98 -18.56
C SER A 271 1.60 11.05 -18.81
N TYR A 272 1.90 12.26 -18.41
CA TYR A 272 1.03 13.42 -18.55
C TYR A 272 1.71 14.44 -19.47
N THR A 273 1.03 14.81 -20.53
CA THR A 273 1.52 15.76 -21.54
C THR A 273 0.49 16.85 -21.77
N GLU A 274 0.81 18.07 -21.46
CA GLU A 274 -0.02 19.22 -21.83
C GLU A 274 0.00 19.41 -23.35
N ILE A 275 -1.19 19.39 -23.99
CA ILE A 275 -1.35 19.54 -25.41
C ILE A 275 -1.64 21.00 -25.73
N LEU A 276 -2.66 21.59 -25.08
CA LEU A 276 -3.08 22.96 -25.32
C LEU A 276 -3.82 23.51 -24.11
N GLY A 277 -3.27 24.50 -23.44
CA GLY A 277 -3.88 25.18 -22.29
C GLY A 277 -4.19 24.22 -21.14
N LYS A 278 -5.46 23.95 -20.89
CA LYS A 278 -5.90 23.02 -19.83
C LYS A 278 -6.12 21.59 -20.31
N LEU A 279 -5.88 21.30 -21.58
CA LEU A 279 -6.05 19.97 -22.15
C LEU A 279 -4.77 19.15 -21.91
N VAL A 280 -4.90 18.08 -21.14
CA VAL A 280 -3.80 17.17 -20.80
C VAL A 280 -4.10 15.77 -21.33
N LEU A 281 -3.15 15.19 -22.06
CA LEU A 281 -3.16 13.80 -22.45
C LEU A 281 -2.53 12.96 -21.34
N ARG A 282 -3.28 12.01 -20.81
CA ARG A 282 -2.73 10.93 -19.97
C ARG A 282 -2.57 9.68 -20.80
N SER A 283 -1.33 9.20 -20.91
CA SER A 283 -1.01 7.89 -21.49
C SER A 283 -0.68 6.93 -20.37
N SER A 284 -1.34 5.76 -20.35
CA SER A 284 -1.14 4.74 -19.34
C SER A 284 -0.81 3.40 -19.96
N ALA A 285 0.22 2.72 -19.44
CA ALA A 285 0.60 1.38 -19.83
C ALA A 285 0.83 0.52 -18.59
N GLU A 286 0.30 -0.71 -18.62
CA GLU A 286 0.49 -1.68 -17.54
C GLU A 286 0.86 -3.04 -18.15
N MET A 287 1.90 -3.68 -17.60
CA MET A 287 2.37 -4.99 -18.00
C MET A 287 2.59 -5.85 -16.75
N GLY A 288 2.10 -7.08 -16.79
CA GLY A 288 2.24 -8.03 -15.71
C GLY A 288 2.75 -9.37 -16.23
N PHE A 289 3.63 -9.98 -15.45
CA PHE A 289 4.12 -11.33 -15.69
C PHE A 289 4.03 -12.13 -14.39
N LEU A 290 3.43 -13.32 -14.46
CA LEU A 290 3.26 -14.23 -13.34
C LEU A 290 3.63 -15.64 -13.77
N GLN A 291 4.53 -16.30 -13.01
CA GLN A 291 4.91 -17.67 -13.26
C GLN A 291 5.22 -18.42 -11.96
N GLY A 292 4.75 -19.66 -11.86
CA GLY A 292 5.20 -20.61 -10.84
C GLY A 292 6.60 -21.15 -11.17
N TYR A 293 7.39 -21.51 -10.16
CA TYR A 293 8.74 -22.06 -10.37
C TYR A 293 8.72 -23.44 -11.02
N LYS A 294 7.65 -24.20 -10.82
CA LYS A 294 7.46 -25.52 -11.44
C LYS A 294 6.18 -25.56 -12.27
N LYS A 295 6.25 -26.18 -13.44
CA LYS A 295 5.10 -26.34 -14.35
C LYS A 295 3.94 -27.12 -13.72
N GLU A 296 4.25 -28.08 -12.87
CA GLU A 296 3.25 -28.91 -12.18
C GLU A 296 2.39 -28.11 -11.18
N LEU A 297 2.91 -26.99 -10.66
CA LEU A 297 2.17 -26.12 -9.73
C LEU A 297 1.31 -25.10 -10.48
N GLY A 298 1.69 -24.70 -11.70
CA GLY A 298 1.00 -23.67 -12.46
C GLY A 298 1.08 -22.28 -11.81
N ALA A 299 0.30 -21.33 -12.33
CA ALA A 299 0.19 -20.00 -11.76
C ALA A 299 -0.83 -20.01 -10.60
N PRO A 300 -0.48 -19.44 -9.42
CA PRO A 300 -1.37 -19.43 -8.27
C PRO A 300 -2.64 -18.59 -8.55
N PRO A 301 -3.83 -19.06 -8.18
CA PRO A 301 -5.09 -18.38 -8.52
C PRO A 301 -5.25 -17.02 -7.85
N PHE A 302 -4.68 -16.83 -6.65
CA PHE A 302 -4.80 -15.61 -5.86
C PHE A 302 -3.91 -14.45 -6.36
N GLU A 303 -2.98 -14.74 -7.28
CA GLU A 303 -2.01 -13.77 -7.80
C GLU A 303 -2.22 -13.45 -9.28
N ARG A 304 -3.26 -13.99 -9.92
CA ARG A 304 -3.51 -13.79 -11.35
C ARG A 304 -3.83 -12.33 -11.64
N PHE A 305 -3.41 -11.87 -12.82
CA PHE A 305 -3.85 -10.59 -13.36
C PHE A 305 -5.23 -10.75 -14.00
N TYR A 306 -6.09 -9.78 -13.76
CA TYR A 306 -7.39 -9.69 -14.40
C TYR A 306 -7.38 -8.52 -15.38
N VAL A 307 -7.73 -8.76 -16.63
CA VAL A 307 -7.77 -7.73 -17.67
C VAL A 307 -9.23 -7.47 -18.05
N GLY A 308 -9.61 -6.19 -18.06
CA GLY A 308 -10.98 -5.77 -18.35
C GLY A 308 -11.87 -5.76 -17.12
N GLY A 309 -13.12 -5.43 -17.31
CA GLY A 309 -14.15 -5.28 -16.29
C GLY A 309 -14.97 -4.02 -16.51
N THR A 310 -16.23 -4.04 -16.12
CA THR A 310 -17.16 -2.90 -16.28
C THR A 310 -16.94 -1.79 -15.26
N GLY A 311 -15.93 -1.89 -14.40
CA GLY A 311 -15.63 -0.91 -13.34
C GLY A 311 -16.67 -0.79 -12.23
N LEU A 312 -17.92 -1.16 -12.51
CA LEU A 312 -19.06 -1.11 -11.58
C LEU A 312 -19.25 -2.40 -10.77
N PHE A 313 -18.71 -3.54 -11.24
CA PHE A 313 -18.84 -4.84 -10.59
C PHE A 313 -17.50 -5.56 -10.39
N GLY A 314 -16.41 -4.90 -10.70
CA GLY A 314 -15.08 -5.46 -10.51
C GLY A 314 -14.67 -5.38 -9.05
N GLY A 315 -15.00 -6.40 -8.27
CA GLY A 315 -14.22 -6.71 -7.09
C GLY A 315 -12.78 -6.97 -7.54
N ARG A 316 -11.95 -5.94 -7.60
CA ARG A 316 -10.51 -6.11 -7.72
C ARG A 316 -10.04 -6.75 -6.43
N PHE A 317 -9.79 -8.02 -6.46
CA PHE A 317 -8.87 -8.64 -5.54
C PHE A 317 -7.45 -8.35 -6.06
N ASP A 318 -6.99 -7.12 -5.87
CA ASP A 318 -5.58 -6.81 -6.01
C ASP A 318 -4.88 -7.48 -4.83
N GLY A 319 -4.30 -8.65 -5.07
CA GLY A 319 -3.45 -9.36 -4.14
C GLY A 319 -2.09 -8.67 -3.97
#